data_92becf880fc828c9c4edefbd08335597
#
_entry.id   92becf880fc828c9c4edefbd08335597
#
_cell.length_a   1.000
_cell.length_b   1.000
_cell.length_c   1.000
_cell.angle_alpha   90.00
_cell.angle_beta   90.00
_cell.angle_gamma   90.00
#
_symmetry.space_group_name_H-M   'P 1'
#
loop_
_entity.id
_entity.type
_entity.pdbx_description
1 polymer ?
#
loop_
_entity_poly.entity_id
_entity_poly.type
_entity_poly.pdbx_seq_one_letter_code
_entity_poly.pdbx_strand_id
1 'polypeptide(L)'
;MKVVENAIIVPIFTMIIIALISVGIYMHDRILIRIMVSQISIEYEKESDITARKELIKRGERYAADRTMFLRDINIYDDRVYQQDESIVCSASFPVIGSYAGMSDICNISENVNKIDNARLIRKTNALMEVVG
;
A
#
# COMPACT_ATOMS: atom_id res chain seq x y z
N MET A 1 -33.04 5.10 -36.15
CA MET A 1 -32.03 6.08 -35.70
C MET A 1 -31.78 6.00 -34.21
N LYS A 2 -32.79 6.13 -33.36
CA LYS A 2 -32.59 6.05 -31.87
C LYS A 2 -32.06 4.70 -31.33
N VAL A 3 -32.35 3.60 -32.02
CA VAL A 3 -31.88 2.27 -31.59
C VAL A 3 -30.37 2.09 -31.83
N VAL A 4 -29.84 2.68 -32.88
CA VAL A 4 -28.41 2.60 -33.24
C VAL A 4 -27.57 3.50 -32.31
N GLU A 5 -28.09 4.67 -31.91
CA GLU A 5 -27.43 5.54 -30.94
C GLU A 5 -27.32 4.87 -29.57
N ASN A 6 -28.40 4.24 -29.11
CA ASN A 6 -28.39 3.52 -27.84
C ASN A 6 -27.44 2.30 -27.87
N ALA A 7 -27.32 1.61 -28.99
CA ALA A 7 -26.43 0.46 -29.13
C ALA A 7 -24.95 0.83 -29.01
N ILE A 8 -24.57 2.06 -29.30
CA ILE A 8 -23.19 2.55 -29.14
C ILE A 8 -22.97 3.17 -27.74
N ILE A 9 -23.96 3.88 -27.24
CA ILE A 9 -23.83 4.59 -25.95
C ILE A 9 -23.74 3.60 -24.79
N VAL A 10 -24.53 2.53 -24.78
CA VAL A 10 -24.54 1.54 -23.66
C VAL A 10 -23.19 0.90 -23.43
N PRO A 11 -22.46 0.36 -24.44
CA PRO A 11 -21.15 -0.24 -24.18
C PRO A 11 -20.11 0.78 -23.69
N ILE A 12 -20.18 2.03 -24.19
CA ILE A 12 -19.25 3.08 -23.74
C ILE A 12 -19.49 3.41 -22.25
N PHE A 13 -20.75 3.59 -21.85
CA PHE A 13 -21.11 3.84 -20.46
C PHE A 13 -20.70 2.67 -19.55
N THR A 14 -20.88 1.44 -20.00
CA THR A 14 -20.48 0.25 -19.26
C THR A 14 -18.97 0.20 -19.06
N MET A 15 -18.18 0.53 -20.07
CA MET A 15 -16.71 0.61 -19.94
C MET A 15 -16.28 1.68 -18.95
N ILE A 16 -16.92 2.84 -18.96
CA ILE A 16 -16.63 3.92 -18.00
C ILE A 16 -16.94 3.48 -16.57
N ILE A 17 -18.08 2.83 -16.34
CA ILE A 17 -18.46 2.33 -15.01
C ILE A 17 -17.47 1.29 -14.51
N ILE A 18 -17.06 0.35 -15.35
CA ILE A 18 -16.06 -0.67 -14.99
C ILE A 18 -14.72 -0.01 -14.64
N ALA A 19 -14.30 0.98 -15.41
CA ALA A 19 -13.07 1.71 -15.13
C ALA A 19 -13.13 2.44 -13.79
N LEU A 20 -14.25 3.11 -13.47
CA LEU A 20 -14.42 3.79 -12.19
C LEU A 20 -14.42 2.82 -11.00
N ILE A 21 -15.09 1.68 -11.13
CA ILE A 21 -15.07 0.63 -10.10
C ILE A 21 -13.64 0.10 -9.89
N SER A 22 -12.91 -0.14 -10.97
CA SER A 22 -11.53 -0.64 -10.91
C SER A 22 -10.59 0.35 -10.21
N VAL A 23 -10.73 1.63 -10.48
CA VAL A 23 -9.97 2.69 -9.78
C VAL A 23 -10.34 2.74 -8.30
N GLY A 24 -11.61 2.62 -7.96
CA GLY A 24 -12.08 2.60 -6.57
C GLY A 24 -11.48 1.45 -5.77
N ILE A 25 -11.47 0.25 -6.34
CA ILE A 25 -10.89 -0.92 -5.71
C ILE A 25 -9.37 -0.78 -5.56
N TYR A 26 -8.68 -0.29 -6.59
CA TYR A 26 -7.25 0.00 -6.53
C TYR A 26 -6.89 0.96 -5.39
N MET A 27 -7.62 2.05 -5.26
CA MET A 27 -7.41 3.03 -4.20
C MET A 27 -7.67 2.44 -2.81
N HIS A 28 -8.72 1.62 -2.68
CA HIS A 28 -9.03 0.91 -1.44
C HIS A 28 -7.89 -0.01 -1.02
N ASP A 29 -7.40 -0.85 -1.92
CA ASP A 29 -6.33 -1.79 -1.64
C ASP A 29 -5.02 -1.07 -1.31
N ARG A 30 -4.72 0.02 -1.99
CA ARG A 30 -3.56 0.86 -1.71
C ARG A 30 -3.60 1.47 -0.31
N ILE A 31 -4.74 1.98 0.11
CA ILE A 31 -4.93 2.54 1.47
C ILE A 31 -4.76 1.45 2.52
N LEU A 32 -5.31 0.26 2.30
CA LEU A 32 -5.14 -0.88 3.20
C LEU A 32 -3.67 -1.27 3.39
N ILE A 33 -2.92 -1.38 2.30
CA ILE A 33 -1.49 -1.68 2.37
C ILE A 33 -0.74 -0.61 3.15
N ARG A 34 -1.03 0.66 2.90
CA ARG A 34 -0.37 1.77 3.59
C ARG A 34 -0.62 1.74 5.10
N ILE A 35 -1.86 1.52 5.52
CA ILE A 35 -2.22 1.40 6.93
C ILE A 35 -1.48 0.21 7.56
N MET A 36 -1.45 -0.91 6.89
CA MET A 36 -0.81 -2.12 7.37
C MET A 36 0.71 -1.97 7.50
N VAL A 37 1.37 -1.41 6.49
CA VAL A 37 2.81 -1.15 6.53
C VAL A 37 3.14 -0.18 7.67
N SER A 38 2.31 0.83 7.89
CA SER A 38 2.45 1.76 9.01
C SER A 38 2.32 1.06 10.38
N GLN A 39 1.36 0.15 10.54
CA GLN A 39 1.20 -0.63 11.77
C GLN A 39 2.39 -1.57 12.00
N ILE A 40 2.82 -2.29 10.98
CA ILE A 40 3.99 -3.15 11.06
C ILE A 40 5.23 -2.35 11.43
N SER A 41 5.41 -1.17 10.87
CA SER A 41 6.54 -0.30 11.18
C SER A 41 6.58 0.07 12.66
N ILE A 42 5.45 0.43 13.26
CA ILE A 42 5.35 0.77 14.68
C ILE A 42 5.64 -0.44 15.58
N GLU A 43 5.11 -1.61 15.25
CA GLU A 43 5.34 -2.83 16.02
C GLU A 43 6.78 -3.33 15.85
N TYR A 44 7.34 -3.19 14.67
CA TYR A 44 8.72 -3.56 14.36
C TYR A 44 9.75 -2.76 15.18
N GLU A 45 9.46 -1.51 15.46
CA GLU A 45 10.30 -0.67 16.33
C GLU A 45 10.33 -1.16 17.79
N LYS A 46 9.20 -1.66 18.26
CA LYS A 46 9.05 -2.14 19.65
C LYS A 46 9.72 -3.50 19.88
N GLU A 47 9.87 -4.27 18.81
CA GLU A 47 10.39 -5.64 18.89
C GLU A 47 11.91 -5.67 18.69
N SER A 48 12.62 -6.25 19.65
CA SER A 48 14.07 -6.39 19.61
C SER A 48 14.55 -7.73 19.05
N ASP A 49 13.68 -8.73 19.01
CA ASP A 49 14.02 -10.07 18.55
C ASP A 49 13.86 -10.20 17.03
N ILE A 50 14.93 -10.63 16.36
CA ILE A 50 14.96 -10.83 14.90
C ILE A 50 13.94 -11.87 14.43
N THR A 51 13.72 -12.91 15.24
CA THR A 51 12.76 -13.98 14.90
C THR A 51 11.34 -13.47 14.97
N ALA A 52 11.01 -12.71 16.00
CA ALA A 52 9.71 -12.06 16.17
C ALA A 52 9.44 -11.03 15.07
N ARG A 53 10.44 -10.28 14.62
CA ARG A 53 10.33 -9.35 13.49
C ARG A 53 9.97 -10.04 12.18
N LYS A 54 10.60 -11.17 11.86
CA LYS A 54 10.27 -11.97 10.68
C LYS A 54 8.84 -12.53 10.72
N GLU A 55 8.42 -12.96 11.89
CA GLU A 55 7.05 -13.49 12.07
C GLU A 55 6.00 -12.37 11.93
N LEU A 56 6.32 -11.18 12.38
CA LEU A 56 5.50 -9.99 12.25
C LEU A 56 5.29 -9.61 10.78
N ILE A 57 6.34 -9.63 9.99
CA ILE A 57 6.28 -9.41 8.53
C ILE A 57 5.39 -10.46 7.85
N LYS A 58 5.58 -11.75 8.15
CA LYS A 58 4.76 -12.83 7.59
C LYS A 58 3.28 -12.71 7.98
N ARG A 59 3.01 -12.30 9.21
CA ARG A 59 1.64 -12.05 9.67
C ARG A 59 1.01 -10.90 8.90
N GLY A 60 1.74 -9.83 8.66
CA GLY A 60 1.32 -8.70 7.84
C GLY A 60 1.01 -9.10 6.40
N GLU A 61 1.87 -9.90 5.77
CA GLU A 61 1.65 -10.39 4.41
C GLU A 61 0.37 -11.23 4.30
N ARG A 62 0.12 -12.12 5.25
CA ARG A 62 -1.12 -12.91 5.30
C ARG A 62 -2.35 -12.02 5.49
N TYR A 63 -2.28 -11.07 6.40
CA TYR A 63 -3.38 -10.15 6.65
C TYR A 63 -3.70 -9.30 5.41
N ALA A 64 -2.68 -8.86 4.69
CA ALA A 64 -2.85 -8.14 3.44
C ALA A 64 -3.48 -9.02 2.36
N ALA A 65 -3.00 -10.24 2.20
CA ALA A 65 -3.53 -11.17 1.21
C ALA A 65 -5.03 -11.48 1.45
N ASP A 66 -5.44 -11.58 2.71
CA ASP A 66 -6.84 -11.85 3.06
C ASP A 66 -7.77 -10.64 2.88
N ARG A 67 -7.25 -9.44 2.98
CA ARG A 67 -8.05 -8.20 2.99
C ARG A 67 -8.06 -7.46 1.66
N THR A 68 -7.05 -7.66 0.83
CA THR A 68 -6.99 -7.06 -0.51
C THR A 68 -7.84 -7.84 -1.51
N MET A 69 -8.58 -7.12 -2.35
CA MET A 69 -9.49 -7.74 -3.30
C MET A 69 -8.78 -8.22 -4.57
N PHE A 70 -7.84 -7.44 -5.07
CA PHE A 70 -7.20 -7.69 -6.37
C PHE A 70 -5.68 -7.70 -6.36
N LEU A 71 -5.05 -7.29 -5.27
CA LEU A 71 -3.61 -7.31 -5.18
C LEU A 71 -3.08 -8.74 -5.01
N ARG A 72 -2.03 -9.04 -5.74
CA ARG A 72 -1.29 -10.30 -5.67
C ARG A 72 0.19 -10.04 -5.45
N ASP A 73 0.90 -11.10 -5.08
CA ASP A 73 2.36 -11.07 -4.87
C ASP A 73 2.78 -9.97 -3.89
N ILE A 74 2.10 -9.91 -2.75
CA ILE A 74 2.39 -8.95 -1.69
C ILE A 74 3.65 -9.41 -0.98
N ASN A 75 4.70 -8.62 -1.09
CA ASN A 75 5.98 -8.84 -0.41
C ASN A 75 6.29 -7.64 0.47
N ILE A 76 6.55 -7.91 1.74
CA ILE A 76 6.99 -6.92 2.71
C ILE A 76 8.44 -7.22 3.06
N TYR A 77 9.31 -6.26 2.90
CA TYR A 77 10.72 -6.41 3.22
C TYR A 77 11.28 -5.16 3.92
N ASP A 78 12.33 -5.38 4.67
CA ASP A 78 13.06 -4.34 5.38
C ASP A 78 14.22 -3.88 4.49
N ASP A 79 14.20 -2.62 4.08
CA ASP A 79 15.19 -2.04 3.18
C ASP A 79 16.38 -1.42 3.94
N ARG A 80 17.05 -2.26 4.75
CA ARG A 80 18.26 -1.84 5.49
C ARG A 80 19.48 -1.63 4.59
N VAL A 81 19.41 -2.10 3.36
CA VAL A 81 20.61 -2.28 2.52
C VAL A 81 21.01 -0.99 1.81
N TYR A 82 20.12 -0.04 1.61
CA TYR A 82 20.34 1.08 0.70
C TYR A 82 20.25 2.49 1.32
N GLN A 83 19.69 2.65 2.52
CA GLN A 83 19.58 3.98 3.14
C GLN A 83 19.86 3.91 4.65
N GLN A 84 20.42 4.99 5.20
CA GLN A 84 20.69 5.14 6.64
C GLN A 84 19.41 5.14 7.51
N ASP A 85 18.25 5.25 6.91
CA ASP A 85 16.95 5.20 7.59
C ASP A 85 16.33 3.81 7.37
N GLU A 86 16.03 3.12 8.48
CA GLU A 86 15.30 1.86 8.47
C GLU A 86 13.89 2.10 7.91
N SER A 87 13.62 1.58 6.71
CA SER A 87 12.30 1.69 6.09
C SER A 87 11.73 0.31 5.79
N ILE A 88 10.43 0.15 6.01
CA ILE A 88 9.70 -1.05 5.63
C ILE A 88 9.02 -0.76 4.29
N VAL A 89 9.31 -1.59 3.31
CA VAL A 89 8.76 -1.47 1.96
C VAL A 89 7.82 -2.63 1.68
N CYS A 90 6.65 -2.33 1.19
CA CYS A 90 5.69 -3.31 0.69
C CYS A 90 5.57 -3.16 -0.83
N SER A 91 5.76 -4.24 -1.55
CA SER A 91 5.49 -4.31 -2.99
C SER A 91 4.32 -5.25 -3.26
N ALA A 92 3.43 -4.85 -4.13
CA ALA A 92 2.30 -5.66 -4.55
C ALA A 92 1.98 -5.40 -6.03
N SER A 93 1.49 -6.40 -6.73
CA SER A 93 1.08 -6.30 -8.13
C SER A 93 -0.44 -6.23 -8.26
N PHE A 94 -0.92 -5.41 -9.19
CA PHE A 94 -2.34 -5.25 -9.50
C PHE A 94 -2.65 -5.86 -10.88
N PRO A 95 -3.14 -7.11 -10.95
CA PRO A 95 -3.22 -7.85 -12.21
C PRO A 95 -4.41 -7.50 -13.11
N VAL A 96 -5.41 -6.77 -12.63
CA VAL A 96 -6.70 -6.63 -13.32
C VAL A 96 -6.61 -5.94 -14.69
N ILE A 97 -5.75 -4.95 -14.83
CA ILE A 97 -5.60 -4.21 -16.10
C ILE A 97 -4.47 -4.80 -16.95
N GLY A 98 -3.41 -5.28 -16.31
CA GLY A 98 -2.25 -5.82 -16.98
C GLY A 98 -2.51 -7.11 -17.75
N SER A 99 -3.37 -7.97 -17.22
CA SER A 99 -3.71 -9.27 -17.83
C SER A 99 -4.46 -9.13 -19.16
N TYR A 100 -5.32 -8.14 -19.28
CA TYR A 100 -6.09 -7.90 -20.52
C TYR A 100 -5.29 -7.19 -21.62
N ALA A 101 -4.25 -6.43 -21.25
CA ALA A 101 -3.44 -5.66 -22.18
C ALA A 101 -2.08 -6.28 -22.51
N GLY A 102 -1.75 -7.46 -21.96
CA GLY A 102 -0.42 -8.06 -22.06
C GLY A 102 0.69 -7.28 -21.32
N MET A 103 0.29 -6.37 -20.44
CA MET A 103 1.15 -5.47 -19.70
C MET A 103 1.09 -5.83 -18.20
N SER A 104 1.67 -6.97 -17.82
CA SER A 104 1.57 -7.51 -16.46
C SER A 104 2.20 -6.65 -15.35
N ASP A 105 3.00 -5.64 -15.70
CA ASP A 105 3.84 -4.92 -14.74
C ASP A 105 3.51 -3.43 -14.58
N ILE A 106 2.42 -2.94 -15.16
CA ILE A 106 2.14 -1.49 -15.18
C ILE A 106 1.69 -0.93 -13.83
N CYS A 107 1.19 -1.76 -12.92
CA CYS A 107 0.69 -1.30 -11.63
C CYS A 107 1.37 -2.00 -10.46
N ASN A 108 2.64 -1.77 -10.27
CA ASN A 108 3.31 -2.12 -9.02
C ASN A 108 3.02 -1.05 -7.96
N ILE A 109 2.48 -1.47 -6.83
CA ILE A 109 2.33 -0.61 -5.65
C ILE A 109 3.56 -0.83 -4.78
N SER A 110 4.34 0.21 -4.57
CA SER A 110 5.36 0.23 -3.53
C SER A 110 5.01 1.31 -2.51
N GLU A 111 4.83 0.92 -1.27
CA GLU A 111 4.66 1.84 -0.15
C GLU A 111 5.89 1.75 0.75
N ASN A 112 6.52 2.89 0.97
CA ASN A 112 7.66 3.04 1.85
C ASN A 112 7.24 3.87 3.05
N VAL A 113 7.34 3.30 4.24
CA VAL A 113 7.07 4.02 5.48
C VAL A 113 8.38 4.12 6.26
N ASN A 114 8.90 5.32 6.32
CA ASN A 114 10.08 5.58 7.14
C ASN A 114 9.75 5.34 8.61
N LYS A 115 10.66 4.68 9.29
CA LYS A 115 10.61 4.51 10.73
C LYS A 115 10.48 5.87 11.40
N ILE A 116 9.41 6.03 12.17
CA ILE A 116 9.20 7.27 12.92
C ILE A 116 10.23 7.29 14.04
N ASP A 117 11.20 8.19 13.93
CA ASP A 117 12.12 8.44 15.02
C ASP A 117 11.40 9.15 16.17
N ASN A 118 10.85 8.35 17.08
CA ASN A 118 10.15 8.83 18.25
C ASN A 118 11.03 9.78 19.09
N ALA A 119 12.35 9.58 19.09
CA ALA A 119 13.27 10.47 19.76
C ALA A 119 13.33 11.86 19.10
N ARG A 120 13.25 11.93 17.77
CA ARG A 120 13.16 13.20 17.04
C ARG A 120 11.85 13.93 17.29
N LEU A 121 10.74 13.20 17.35
CA LEU A 121 9.42 13.75 17.64
C LEU A 121 9.36 14.33 19.06
N ILE A 122 9.87 13.61 20.05
CA ILE A 122 9.95 14.06 21.44
C ILE A 122 10.83 15.30 21.57
N ARG A 123 11.98 15.34 20.89
CA ARG A 123 12.86 16.53 20.88
C ARG A 123 12.18 17.74 20.25
N LYS A 124 11.46 17.55 19.15
CA LYS A 124 10.70 18.64 18.51
C LYS A 124 9.56 19.15 19.40
N THR A 125 8.86 18.25 20.08
CA THR A 125 7.75 18.63 20.97
C THR A 125 8.28 19.36 22.19
N ASN A 126 9.38 18.91 22.77
CA ASN A 126 10.01 19.60 23.90
C ASN A 126 10.57 20.97 23.51
N ALA A 127 11.19 21.09 22.33
CA ALA A 127 11.65 22.39 21.81
C ALA A 127 10.49 23.36 21.58
N LEU A 128 9.34 22.90 21.10
CA LEU A 128 8.14 23.70 20.94
C LEU A 128 7.54 24.13 22.29
N MET A 129 7.57 23.27 23.30
CA MET A 129 7.12 23.63 24.67
C MET A 129 8.04 24.65 25.34
N GLU A 130 9.35 24.58 25.10
CA GLU A 130 10.30 25.59 25.62
C GLU A 130 10.08 26.97 24.98
N VAL A 131 9.67 27.05 23.73
CA VAL A 131 9.38 28.30 23.03
C VAL A 131 8.04 28.91 23.46
N VAL A 132 7.07 28.10 23.84
CA VAL A 132 5.72 28.51 24.27
C VAL A 132 5.65 28.80 25.79
N GLY A 133 6.55 28.24 26.55
CA GLY A 133 6.69 28.48 27.99
C GLY A 133 7.58 29.66 28.28
#